data_31be55287e3cbd745ca1899d63dd4abd
#
_entry.id   31be55287e3cbd745ca1899d63dd4abd
#
_cell.length_a   1.000
_cell.length_b   1.000
_cell.length_c   1.000
_cell.angle_alpha   90.00
_cell.angle_beta   90.00
_cell.angle_gamma   90.00
#
_symmetry.space_group_name_H-M   'P 1'
#
loop_
_entity.id
_entity.type
_entity.pdbx_description
1 polymer ?
#
loop_
_entity_poly.entity_id
_entity_poly.type
_entity_poly.pdbx_seq_one_letter_code
_entity_poly.pdbx_strand_id
1 'polypeptide(L)'
;MLTKIFKSFLIVAFSIFALTFNSCKKPDDTKAIITVVDINGAVVKDAKVRLHQDGQVSQSGQYSEITNEQWADDNGQTEHVFEHEAILNVDVNIWIGTNELTGSNVIRLLKNKTVSKTIEID
;
A
#
# COMPACT_ATOMS: atom_id res chain seq x y z
N MET A 1 -38.92 31.54 -32.21
CA MET A 1 -39.46 30.61 -31.21
C MET A 1 -38.79 29.24 -31.19
N LEU A 2 -38.49 28.65 -32.31
CA LEU A 2 -37.78 27.36 -32.42
C LEU A 2 -36.34 27.37 -31.90
N THR A 3 -35.62 28.49 -32.00
CA THR A 3 -34.24 28.62 -31.53
C THR A 3 -34.09 28.65 -30.00
N LYS A 4 -35.11 29.09 -29.25
CA LYS A 4 -35.10 29.09 -27.77
C LYS A 4 -35.35 27.69 -27.20
N ILE A 5 -36.19 26.89 -27.84
CA ILE A 5 -36.47 25.51 -27.43
C ILE A 5 -35.26 24.61 -27.72
N PHE A 6 -34.54 24.84 -28.82
CA PHE A 6 -33.37 24.10 -29.21
C PHE A 6 -32.19 24.33 -28.26
N LYS A 7 -31.98 25.58 -27.79
CA LYS A 7 -30.97 25.92 -26.78
C LYS A 7 -31.24 25.28 -25.44
N SER A 8 -32.51 25.25 -25.03
CA SER A 8 -32.93 24.63 -23.77
C SER A 8 -32.74 23.13 -23.78
N PHE A 9 -32.98 22.49 -24.91
CA PHE A 9 -32.81 21.06 -25.07
C PHE A 9 -31.31 20.66 -25.06
N LEU A 10 -30.45 21.47 -25.63
CA LEU A 10 -29.00 21.25 -25.64
C LEU A 10 -28.37 21.33 -24.23
N ILE A 11 -28.86 22.25 -23.41
CA ILE A 11 -28.38 22.44 -22.03
C ILE A 11 -28.79 21.25 -21.15
N VAL A 12 -30.00 20.73 -21.32
CA VAL A 12 -30.45 19.54 -20.56
C VAL A 12 -29.71 18.28 -20.97
N ALA A 13 -29.41 18.09 -22.25
CA ALA A 13 -28.62 16.97 -22.74
C ALA A 13 -27.18 16.98 -22.22
N PHE A 14 -26.57 18.17 -22.09
CA PHE A 14 -25.23 18.34 -21.55
C PHE A 14 -25.16 18.07 -20.05
N SER A 15 -26.19 18.44 -19.30
CA SER A 15 -26.30 18.19 -17.85
C SER A 15 -26.41 16.71 -17.52
N ILE A 16 -27.11 15.94 -18.33
CA ILE A 16 -27.27 14.47 -18.13
C ILE A 16 -25.96 13.75 -18.42
N PHE A 17 -25.17 14.22 -19.36
CA PHE A 17 -23.88 13.63 -19.71
C PHE A 17 -22.83 13.81 -18.60
N ALA A 18 -22.87 14.96 -17.90
CA ALA A 18 -21.92 15.22 -16.79
C ALA A 18 -22.14 14.32 -15.56
N LEU A 19 -23.35 13.76 -15.36
CA LEU A 19 -23.68 12.90 -14.22
C LEU A 19 -23.19 11.44 -14.39
N THR A 20 -22.85 11.03 -15.61
CA THR A 20 -22.42 9.65 -15.89
C THR A 20 -20.93 9.39 -15.61
N PHE A 21 -20.13 10.43 -15.39
CA PHE A 21 -18.67 10.29 -15.12
C PHE A 21 -18.33 9.91 -13.67
N ASN A 22 -19.27 9.96 -12.74
CA ASN A 22 -19.01 9.71 -11.32
C ASN A 22 -19.24 8.28 -10.84
N SER A 23 -19.62 7.35 -11.71
CA SER A 23 -20.07 6.01 -11.30
C SER A 23 -19.03 4.89 -11.41
N CYS A 24 -17.77 5.20 -11.82
CA CYS A 24 -16.74 4.18 -12.07
C CYS A 24 -15.45 4.47 -11.29
N LYS A 25 -15.52 4.57 -9.95
CA LYS A 25 -14.31 4.52 -9.12
C LYS A 25 -13.90 3.07 -8.89
N LYS A 26 -12.70 2.73 -9.35
CA LYS A 26 -12.05 1.49 -9.00
C LYS A 26 -11.78 1.48 -7.48
N PRO A 27 -12.05 0.39 -6.73
CA PRO A 27 -11.70 0.32 -5.32
C PRO A 27 -10.19 0.51 -5.12
N ASP A 28 -9.81 1.16 -4.03
CA ASP A 28 -8.40 1.35 -3.67
C ASP A 28 -7.73 0.00 -3.41
N ASP A 29 -6.43 -0.06 -3.66
CA ASP A 29 -5.62 -1.23 -3.35
C ASP A 29 -5.45 -1.40 -1.82
N THR A 30 -5.21 -2.63 -1.40
CA THR A 30 -4.75 -2.94 -0.04
C THR A 30 -3.24 -2.76 -0.01
N LYS A 31 -2.75 -1.75 0.68
CA LYS A 31 -1.33 -1.36 0.68
C LYS A 31 -0.74 -1.25 2.07
N ALA A 32 0.55 -1.56 2.17
CA ALA A 32 1.39 -1.23 3.31
C ALA A 32 2.50 -0.29 2.86
N ILE A 33 2.71 0.79 3.59
CA ILE A 33 3.85 1.69 3.43
C ILE A 33 4.70 1.60 4.68
N ILE A 34 5.94 1.16 4.51
CA ILE A 34 6.90 1.03 5.60
C ILE A 34 7.94 2.13 5.46
N THR A 35 8.15 2.89 6.52
CA THR A 35 9.24 3.86 6.61
C THR A 35 10.31 3.33 7.54
N VAL A 36 11.54 3.28 7.06
CA VAL A 36 12.69 2.81 7.83
C VAL A 36 13.48 4.01 8.34
N VAL A 37 13.70 4.04 9.65
CA VAL A 37 14.49 5.09 10.32
C VAL A 37 15.58 4.45 11.18
N ASP A 38 16.66 5.22 11.41
CA ASP A 38 17.69 4.83 12.34
C ASP A 38 17.34 5.26 13.78
N ILE A 39 18.23 4.99 14.72
CA ILE A 39 18.09 5.35 16.13
C ILE A 39 17.93 6.87 16.35
N ASN A 40 18.40 7.70 15.43
CA ASN A 40 18.29 9.15 15.47
C ASN A 40 17.03 9.70 14.79
N GLY A 41 16.19 8.81 14.22
CA GLY A 41 15.02 9.18 13.48
C GLY A 41 15.26 9.58 12.01
N ALA A 42 16.48 9.46 11.51
CA ALA A 42 16.82 9.74 10.13
C ALA A 42 16.37 8.57 9.23
N VAL A 43 15.81 8.89 8.07
CA VAL A 43 15.38 7.87 7.10
C VAL A 43 16.57 7.09 6.53
N VAL A 44 16.38 5.80 6.32
CA VAL A 44 17.40 4.89 5.81
C VAL A 44 16.99 4.37 4.44
N LYS A 45 17.73 4.75 3.40
CA LYS A 45 17.53 4.23 2.05
C LYS A 45 18.18 2.86 1.87
N ASP A 46 17.73 2.13 0.86
CA ASP A 46 18.27 0.81 0.46
C ASP A 46 18.11 -0.31 1.50
N ALA A 47 17.39 -0.06 2.60
CA ALA A 47 17.07 -1.11 3.54
C ALA A 47 16.09 -2.12 2.92
N LYS A 48 16.35 -3.41 3.13
CA LYS A 48 15.45 -4.46 2.68
C LYS A 48 14.32 -4.64 3.67
N VAL A 49 13.09 -4.51 3.20
CA VAL A 49 11.87 -4.68 4.00
C VAL A 49 11.12 -5.90 3.48
N ARG A 50 10.91 -6.87 4.35
CA ARG A 50 10.18 -8.09 4.05
C ARG A 50 8.93 -8.16 4.90
N LEU A 51 7.77 -8.20 4.25
CA LEU A 51 6.49 -8.49 4.89
C LEU A 51 6.18 -9.97 4.64
N HIS A 52 5.93 -10.70 5.72
CA HIS A 52 5.71 -12.14 5.60
C HIS A 52 4.74 -12.66 6.66
N GLN A 53 4.15 -13.80 6.33
CA GLN A 53 3.34 -14.59 7.25
C GLN A 53 3.84 -16.02 7.17
N ASP A 54 4.49 -16.48 8.24
CA ASP A 54 5.09 -17.79 8.30
C ASP A 54 4.05 -18.86 8.70
N GLY A 55 4.00 -19.91 7.90
CA GLY A 55 3.47 -21.19 8.32
C GLY A 55 2.00 -21.25 8.70
N GLN A 56 1.13 -20.54 8.03
CA GLN A 56 -0.31 -20.80 8.18
C GLN A 56 -0.69 -22.07 7.41
N VAL A 57 -1.01 -23.10 8.16
CA VAL A 57 -1.61 -24.30 7.58
C VAL A 57 -3.10 -24.03 7.42
N SER A 58 -3.59 -23.99 6.19
CA SER A 58 -5.04 -23.91 5.93
C SER A 58 -5.73 -25.19 6.46
N GLN A 59 -7.05 -25.12 6.67
CA GLN A 59 -7.84 -26.27 7.10
C GLN A 59 -7.70 -27.50 6.16
N SER A 60 -7.23 -27.29 4.94
CA SER A 60 -6.93 -28.34 3.96
C SER A 60 -5.49 -28.86 4.01
N GLY A 61 -4.67 -28.41 4.97
CA GLY A 61 -3.29 -28.83 5.12
C GLY A 61 -2.30 -28.22 4.13
N GLN A 62 -2.71 -27.21 3.37
CA GLN A 62 -1.81 -26.49 2.46
C GLN A 62 -1.04 -25.40 3.18
N TYR A 63 0.27 -25.38 2.98
CA TYR A 63 1.13 -24.27 3.39
C TYR A 63 0.88 -23.07 2.49
N SER A 64 0.49 -21.94 3.10
CA SER A 64 0.43 -20.66 2.42
C SER A 64 1.52 -19.77 2.99
N GLU A 65 2.55 -19.51 2.22
CA GLU A 65 3.58 -18.55 2.56
C GLU A 65 3.32 -17.25 1.79
N ILE A 66 3.07 -16.17 2.54
CA ILE A 66 2.99 -14.83 1.97
C ILE A 66 4.33 -14.16 2.24
N THR A 67 5.01 -13.76 1.18
CA THR A 67 6.27 -13.00 1.26
C THR A 67 6.27 -11.89 0.24
N ASN A 68 6.59 -10.68 0.68
CA ASN A 68 6.76 -9.52 -0.18
C ASN A 68 7.97 -8.72 0.28
N GLU A 69 9.01 -8.66 -0.56
CA GLU A 69 10.25 -7.94 -0.30
C GLU A 69 10.34 -6.70 -1.18
N GLN A 70 10.73 -5.58 -0.59
CA GLN A 70 11.01 -4.32 -1.26
C GLN A 70 12.23 -3.65 -0.63
N TRP A 71 12.89 -2.80 -1.39
CA TRP A 71 14.00 -1.98 -0.90
C TRP A 71 13.57 -0.54 -0.74
N ALA A 72 13.95 0.06 0.39
CA ALA A 72 13.59 1.44 0.71
C ALA A 72 14.17 2.41 -0.34
N ASP A 73 13.33 3.38 -0.72
CA ASP A 73 13.70 4.47 -1.63
C ASP A 73 14.51 5.56 -0.90
N ASP A 74 14.77 6.68 -1.58
CA ASP A 74 15.51 7.81 -1.01
C ASP A 74 14.83 8.45 0.22
N ASN A 75 13.52 8.22 0.38
CA ASN A 75 12.74 8.66 1.53
C ASN A 75 12.68 7.61 2.65
N GLY A 76 13.39 6.50 2.49
CA GLY A 76 13.35 5.38 3.43
C GLY A 76 12.04 4.59 3.41
N GLN A 77 11.29 4.65 2.33
CA GLN A 77 9.96 4.04 2.22
C GLN A 77 9.92 2.87 1.26
N THR A 78 9.08 1.89 1.61
CA THR A 78 8.68 0.80 0.73
C THR A 78 7.18 0.77 0.57
N GLU A 79 6.69 0.34 -0.58
CA GLU A 79 5.28 0.15 -0.87
C GLU A 79 5.02 -1.31 -1.22
N HIS A 80 4.08 -1.93 -0.50
CA HIS A 80 3.70 -3.32 -0.68
C HIS A 80 2.20 -3.39 -0.98
N VAL A 81 1.83 -4.07 -2.06
CA VAL A 81 0.44 -4.21 -2.51
C VAL A 81 -0.01 -5.66 -2.33
N PHE A 82 -1.19 -5.84 -1.74
CA PHE A 82 -1.79 -7.13 -1.46
C PHE A 82 -3.24 -7.19 -1.94
N GLU A 83 -3.74 -8.40 -2.14
CA GLU A 83 -5.15 -8.60 -2.53
C GLU A 83 -6.10 -8.63 -1.33
N HIS A 84 -5.62 -9.11 -0.18
CA HIS A 84 -6.44 -9.39 0.99
C HIS A 84 -5.90 -8.72 2.24
N GLU A 85 -6.79 -8.48 3.20
CA GLU A 85 -6.37 -8.10 4.54
C GLU A 85 -5.63 -9.25 5.22
N ALA A 86 -4.64 -8.91 6.03
CA ALA A 86 -3.83 -9.88 6.78
C ALA A 86 -3.08 -9.19 7.92
N ILE A 87 -2.60 -9.99 8.86
CA ILE A 87 -1.61 -9.56 9.85
C ILE A 87 -0.27 -10.15 9.44
N LEU A 88 0.70 -9.29 9.16
CA LEU A 88 2.00 -9.69 8.64
C LEU A 88 3.13 -9.28 9.59
N ASN A 89 4.15 -10.10 9.64
CA ASN A 89 5.43 -9.73 10.24
C ASN A 89 6.20 -8.83 9.27
N VAL A 90 6.90 -7.84 9.82
CA VAL A 90 7.76 -6.94 9.07
C VAL A 90 9.18 -7.11 9.59
N ASP A 91 10.08 -7.53 8.72
CA ASP A 91 11.51 -7.60 9.02
C ASP A 91 12.27 -6.65 8.12
N VAL A 92 13.12 -5.85 8.73
CA VAL A 92 13.96 -4.87 8.05
C VAL A 92 15.41 -5.17 8.34
N ASN A 93 16.25 -5.16 7.31
CA ASN A 93 17.69 -5.24 7.51
C ASN A 93 18.45 -4.42 6.46
N ILE A 94 19.63 -3.95 6.87
CA ILE A 94 20.61 -3.31 6.00
C ILE A 94 22.01 -3.59 6.51
N TRP A 95 22.93 -3.80 5.60
CA TRP A 95 24.36 -3.89 5.91
C TRP A 95 25.03 -2.56 5.62
N ILE A 96 25.68 -1.98 6.65
CA ILE A 96 26.51 -0.79 6.51
C ILE A 96 27.94 -1.20 6.85
N GLY A 97 28.75 -1.40 5.80
CA GLY A 97 30.06 -2.01 5.97
C GLY A 97 29.95 -3.45 6.46
N THR A 98 30.47 -3.73 7.66
CA THR A 98 30.42 -5.05 8.31
C THR A 98 29.31 -5.17 9.37
N ASN A 99 28.57 -4.10 9.61
CA ASN A 99 27.50 -4.06 10.62
C ASN A 99 26.12 -4.26 9.97
N GLU A 100 25.38 -5.21 10.50
CA GLU A 100 23.97 -5.40 10.13
C GLU A 100 23.08 -4.66 11.14
N LEU A 101 22.22 -3.77 10.60
CA LEU A 101 21.17 -3.12 11.36
C LEU A 101 19.85 -3.79 11.04
N THR A 102 19.06 -4.09 12.06
CA THR A 102 17.80 -4.81 11.92
C THR A 102 16.67 -4.15 12.70
N GLY A 103 15.45 -4.41 12.26
CA GLY A 103 14.24 -4.01 12.97
C GLY A 103 13.10 -4.97 12.62
N SER A 104 12.19 -5.15 13.55
CA SER A 104 11.04 -6.03 13.39
C SER A 104 9.78 -5.42 13.98
N ASN A 105 8.65 -5.67 13.35
CA ASN A 105 7.35 -5.26 13.85
C ASN A 105 6.25 -6.11 13.21
N VAL A 106 5.01 -5.79 13.52
CA VAL A 106 3.81 -6.41 12.95
C VAL A 106 2.95 -5.32 12.35
N ILE A 107 2.38 -5.57 11.17
CA ILE A 107 1.43 -4.67 10.51
C ILE A 107 0.11 -5.39 10.24
N ARG A 108 -0.99 -4.69 10.44
CA ARG A 108 -2.32 -5.16 10.07
C ARG A 108 -2.77 -4.45 8.81
N LEU A 109 -2.93 -5.20 7.73
CA LEU A 109 -3.50 -4.70 6.49
C LEU A 109 -5.02 -4.64 6.58
N LEU A 110 -5.58 -3.54 6.11
CA LEU A 110 -7.01 -3.33 5.99
C LEU A 110 -7.40 -3.31 4.52
N LYS A 111 -8.42 -4.07 4.16
CA LYS A 111 -8.86 -4.21 2.77
C LYS A 111 -9.19 -2.85 2.15
N ASN A 112 -8.64 -2.60 0.96
CA ASN A 112 -8.83 -1.39 0.17
C ASN A 112 -8.37 -0.11 0.91
N LYS A 113 -7.39 -0.25 1.80
CA LYS A 113 -6.82 0.89 2.55
C LYS A 113 -5.29 0.83 2.53
N THR A 114 -4.68 2.00 2.68
CA THR A 114 -3.25 2.14 2.88
C THR A 114 -2.96 2.24 4.37
N VAL A 115 -2.14 1.34 4.87
CA VAL A 115 -1.67 1.34 6.27
C VAL A 115 -0.19 1.67 6.27
N SER A 116 0.22 2.62 7.10
CA SER A 116 1.61 3.05 7.22
C SER A 116 2.19 2.66 8.57
N LYS A 117 3.47 2.28 8.57
CA LYS A 117 4.22 1.97 9.79
C LYS A 117 5.66 2.42 9.67
N THR A 118 6.20 2.99 10.74
CA THR A 118 7.61 3.37 10.84
C THR A 118 8.34 2.32 11.68
N ILE A 119 9.48 1.86 11.18
CA ILE A 119 10.31 0.85 11.85
C ILE A 119 11.70 1.42 12.07
N GLU A 120 12.13 1.41 13.32
CA GLU A 120 13.47 1.80 13.74
C GLU A 120 14.39 0.58 13.65
N ILE A 121 15.56 0.81 13.08
CA ILE A 121 16.63 -0.21 13.01
C ILE A 121 17.84 0.20 13.85
N ASP A 122 18.46 -0.79 14.47
CA ASP A 122 19.67 -0.64 15.28
C ASP A 122 20.64 -1.82 15.13
#